data_4ac9ced1ccbade3fa72222d7388ff93e
#
_entry.id   4ac9ced1ccbade3fa72222d7388ff93e
#
_cell.length_a   1.000
_cell.length_b   1.000
_cell.length_c   1.000
_cell.angle_alpha   90.00
_cell.angle_beta   90.00
_cell.angle_gamma   90.00
#
_symmetry.space_group_name_H-M   'P 1'
#
loop_
_entity.id
_entity.type
_entity.pdbx_description
1 polymer ?
#
loop_
_entity_poly.entity_id
_entity_poly.type
_entity_poly.pdbx_seq_one_letter_code
_entity_poly.pdbx_strand_id
1 'polypeptide(L)'
;FYFYYGKNGLSGKSGKTTTAFYTAVLDPVTLAVESNKRNSLAREMAGSAYGELMQDCVMYDESGNLYLAAITEKGDLEQGHLLRINNGEIDFDATYEGYPNADGKLLTIQYLGNGKALAYARNDAAGTAIDSYSHYYSIIDLATGERTRLSYEGKELAYSGGRFSQRSVVFNEKAYFGVNTEADTNAIIYIYDTKTGVVEKGAEVAGEFYFDMIRVIEND
;
A
#
# COMPACT_ATOMS: atom_id res chain seq x y z
N PHE A 1 -2.96 -20.68 3.75
CA PHE A 1 -2.73 -19.57 2.80
C PHE A 1 -4.02 -18.84 2.51
N TYR A 2 -3.95 -17.51 2.50
CA TYR A 2 -5.02 -16.66 2.00
C TYR A 2 -4.71 -16.28 0.56
N PHE A 3 -5.69 -16.45 -0.31
CA PHE A 3 -5.59 -16.06 -1.71
C PHE A 3 -6.72 -15.09 -2.07
N TYR A 4 -6.36 -13.94 -2.60
CA TYR A 4 -7.30 -12.89 -3.00
C TYR A 4 -7.36 -12.80 -4.51
N TYR A 5 -8.55 -12.78 -5.06
CA TYR A 5 -8.71 -12.69 -6.50
C TYR A 5 -9.98 -11.94 -6.91
N GLY A 6 -9.86 -11.19 -7.98
CA GLY A 6 -10.99 -10.64 -8.71
C GLY A 6 -11.38 -11.58 -9.84
N LYS A 7 -12.65 -11.66 -10.14
CA LYS A 7 -13.13 -12.43 -11.28
C LYS A 7 -13.06 -11.56 -12.53
N ASN A 8 -12.01 -11.65 -13.31
CA ASN A 8 -11.95 -11.02 -14.62
C ASN A 8 -12.80 -11.80 -15.61
N GLY A 9 -13.57 -11.12 -16.45
CA GLY A 9 -14.25 -11.78 -17.56
C GLY A 9 -13.26 -12.50 -18.47
N LEU A 10 -13.60 -13.68 -18.93
CA LEU A 10 -12.77 -14.61 -19.72
C LEU A 10 -12.27 -14.07 -21.08
N SER A 11 -12.51 -12.86 -21.42
CA SER A 11 -12.21 -12.32 -22.76
C SER A 11 -10.87 -11.65 -22.89
N GLY A 12 -9.85 -11.99 -22.12
CA GLY A 12 -8.42 -11.68 -22.40
C GLY A 12 -8.05 -10.29 -22.94
N LYS A 13 -9.01 -9.41 -23.09
CA LYS A 13 -8.83 -8.05 -23.57
C LYS A 13 -9.46 -7.08 -22.60
N SER A 14 -8.63 -6.35 -21.94
CA SER A 14 -8.90 -5.21 -21.06
C SER A 14 -9.88 -5.51 -19.94
N GLY A 15 -9.34 -5.57 -18.78
CA GLY A 15 -10.01 -5.73 -17.54
C GLY A 15 -11.20 -4.84 -17.29
N LYS A 16 -12.36 -5.30 -17.69
CA LYS A 16 -13.53 -5.01 -16.87
C LYS A 16 -13.42 -5.95 -15.69
N THR A 17 -12.78 -5.48 -14.66
CA THR A 17 -12.84 -6.10 -13.34
C THR A 17 -14.31 -6.29 -13.01
N THR A 18 -14.70 -7.50 -12.73
CA THR A 18 -16.01 -7.73 -12.15
C THR A 18 -15.99 -7.09 -10.75
N THR A 19 -17.11 -6.56 -10.29
CA THR A 19 -17.29 -6.03 -8.94
C THR A 19 -17.21 -7.12 -7.85
N ALA A 20 -16.64 -8.26 -8.14
CA ALA A 20 -16.56 -9.41 -7.26
C ALA A 20 -15.13 -9.64 -6.84
N PHE A 21 -14.86 -9.41 -5.56
CA PHE A 21 -13.63 -9.71 -4.88
C PHE A 21 -13.82 -10.95 -4.01
N TYR A 22 -12.88 -11.88 -4.03
CA TYR A 22 -12.99 -13.15 -3.34
C TYR A 22 -11.79 -13.38 -2.42
N THR A 23 -12.06 -14.04 -1.30
CA THR A 23 -11.05 -14.60 -0.43
C THR A 23 -11.15 -16.11 -0.48
N ALA A 24 -10.06 -16.80 -0.74
CA ALA A 24 -9.95 -18.23 -0.60
C ALA A 24 -8.93 -18.56 0.49
N VAL A 25 -9.26 -19.50 1.34
CA VAL A 25 -8.34 -20.12 2.29
C VAL A 25 -7.94 -21.48 1.77
N LEU A 26 -6.65 -21.73 1.73
CA LEU A 26 -6.11 -22.98 1.22
C LEU A 26 -5.29 -23.66 2.32
N ASP A 27 -5.44 -24.96 2.40
CA ASP A 27 -4.52 -25.82 3.16
C ASP A 27 -3.09 -25.61 2.67
N PRO A 28 -2.10 -25.33 3.55
CA PRO A 28 -0.75 -24.98 3.12
C PRO A 28 0.05 -26.15 2.54
N VAL A 29 -0.39 -27.39 2.76
CA VAL A 29 0.30 -28.60 2.31
C VAL A 29 -0.32 -29.15 1.03
N THR A 30 -1.63 -29.30 1.03
CA THR A 30 -2.37 -29.93 -0.09
C THR A 30 -2.86 -28.91 -1.11
N LEU A 31 -2.85 -27.62 -0.79
CA LEU A 31 -3.45 -26.52 -1.54
C LEU A 31 -4.95 -26.70 -1.81
N ALA A 32 -5.59 -27.58 -1.06
CA ALA A 32 -7.04 -27.75 -1.13
C ALA A 32 -7.73 -26.47 -0.66
N VAL A 33 -8.78 -26.04 -1.35
CA VAL A 33 -9.58 -24.89 -0.97
C VAL A 33 -10.46 -25.28 0.21
N GLU A 34 -10.19 -24.71 1.39
CA GLU A 34 -10.97 -24.91 2.61
C GLU A 34 -12.16 -23.98 2.68
N SER A 35 -12.00 -22.78 2.18
CA SER A 35 -13.05 -21.76 2.14
C SER A 35 -12.89 -20.87 0.91
N ASN A 36 -14.01 -20.40 0.36
CA ASN A 36 -14.05 -19.43 -0.71
C ASN A 36 -15.25 -18.52 -0.52
N LYS A 37 -15.00 -17.26 -0.22
CA LYS A 37 -16.05 -16.29 0.10
C LYS A 37 -15.95 -15.06 -0.78
N ARG A 38 -17.11 -14.58 -1.21
CA ARG A 38 -17.26 -13.30 -1.91
C ARG A 38 -17.22 -12.17 -0.88
N ASN A 39 -16.47 -11.13 -1.22
CA ASN A 39 -16.38 -9.91 -0.45
C ASN A 39 -16.96 -8.73 -1.25
N SER A 40 -17.70 -7.87 -0.58
CA SER A 40 -18.30 -6.66 -1.16
C SER A 40 -17.62 -5.36 -0.68
N LEU A 41 -16.61 -5.45 0.18
CA LEU A 41 -15.94 -4.28 0.74
C LEU A 41 -14.91 -3.69 -0.22
N ALA A 42 -14.42 -4.50 -1.16
CA ALA A 42 -13.48 -4.04 -2.16
C ALA A 42 -13.85 -4.58 -3.56
N ARG A 43 -13.33 -3.92 -4.56
CA ARG A 43 -13.41 -4.31 -5.96
C ARG A 43 -12.20 -5.11 -6.40
N GLU A 44 -11.02 -4.65 -6.01
CA GLU A 44 -9.73 -5.27 -6.37
C GLU A 44 -8.64 -4.94 -5.35
N MET A 45 -7.54 -5.67 -5.40
CA MET A 45 -6.34 -5.33 -4.66
C MET A 45 -5.67 -4.10 -5.27
N ALA A 46 -5.04 -3.29 -4.43
CA ALA A 46 -4.10 -2.29 -4.90
C ALA A 46 -2.97 -2.97 -5.70
N GLY A 47 -2.50 -2.32 -6.75
CA GLY A 47 -1.46 -2.89 -7.61
C GLY A 47 -1.88 -4.08 -8.48
N SER A 48 -3.15 -4.45 -8.52
CA SER A 48 -3.66 -5.60 -9.27
C SER A 48 -3.39 -5.54 -10.78
N ALA A 49 -3.17 -4.36 -11.32
CA ALA A 49 -2.90 -4.15 -12.74
C ALA A 49 -1.48 -4.59 -13.17
N TYR A 50 -0.56 -4.73 -12.22
CA TYR A 50 0.86 -5.02 -12.46
C TYR A 50 1.34 -5.99 -11.38
N GLY A 51 1.41 -7.25 -11.71
CA GLY A 51 1.62 -8.38 -10.80
C GLY A 51 2.82 -8.28 -9.85
N GLU A 52 3.85 -7.54 -10.19
CA GLU A 52 5.05 -7.34 -9.38
C GLU A 52 4.82 -6.52 -8.11
N LEU A 53 3.70 -5.83 -7.99
CA LEU A 53 3.41 -4.93 -6.86
C LEU A 53 2.58 -5.57 -5.75
N MET A 54 2.07 -6.75 -5.97
CA MET A 54 1.18 -7.42 -5.02
C MET A 54 1.84 -7.72 -3.67
N GLN A 55 3.16 -7.77 -3.61
CA GLN A 55 3.89 -8.08 -2.38
C GLN A 55 3.73 -7.00 -1.30
N ASP A 56 3.51 -5.76 -1.70
CA ASP A 56 3.47 -4.61 -0.81
C ASP A 56 2.06 -4.11 -0.55
N CYS A 57 1.07 -4.86 -0.99
CA CYS A 57 -0.33 -4.60 -0.72
C CYS A 57 -0.85 -5.38 0.49
N VAL A 58 -0.03 -6.23 1.09
CA VAL A 58 -0.39 -7.13 2.19
C VAL A 58 0.63 -7.00 3.31
N MET A 59 0.15 -6.93 4.54
CA MET A 59 0.99 -6.96 5.73
C MET A 59 0.29 -7.66 6.89
N TYR A 60 1.06 -8.09 7.87
CA TYR A 60 0.57 -8.59 9.16
C TYR A 60 1.03 -7.66 10.28
N ASP A 61 0.18 -7.47 11.29
CA ASP A 61 0.61 -6.86 12.55
C ASP A 61 1.16 -7.92 13.53
N GLU A 62 1.64 -7.46 14.67
CA GLU A 62 2.18 -8.34 15.74
C GLU A 62 1.14 -9.25 16.37
N SER A 63 -0.14 -8.93 16.24
CA SER A 63 -1.25 -9.76 16.69
C SER A 63 -1.66 -10.82 15.67
N GLY A 64 -1.04 -10.81 14.50
CA GLY A 64 -1.34 -11.71 13.39
C GLY A 64 -2.57 -11.33 12.58
N ASN A 65 -3.09 -10.11 12.75
CA ASN A 65 -4.13 -9.60 11.86
C ASN A 65 -3.54 -9.30 10.49
N LEU A 66 -4.25 -9.70 9.46
CA LEU A 66 -3.90 -9.43 8.06
C LEU A 66 -4.53 -8.12 7.61
N TYR A 67 -3.74 -7.29 6.95
CA TYR A 67 -4.20 -6.08 6.29
C TYR A 67 -3.94 -6.15 4.79
N LEU A 68 -4.86 -5.62 4.03
CA LEU A 68 -4.82 -5.60 2.58
C LEU A 68 -5.14 -4.20 2.06
N ALA A 69 -4.22 -3.61 1.31
CA ALA A 69 -4.52 -2.43 0.51
C ALA A 69 -5.39 -2.83 -0.68
N ALA A 70 -6.53 -2.20 -0.81
CA ALA A 70 -7.53 -2.52 -1.80
C ALA A 70 -8.08 -1.25 -2.47
N ILE A 71 -8.82 -1.45 -3.54
CA ILE A 71 -9.54 -0.40 -4.27
C ILE A 71 -11.02 -0.65 -4.11
N THR A 72 -11.73 0.38 -3.70
CA THR A 72 -13.19 0.44 -3.66
C THR A 72 -13.71 1.44 -4.68
N GLU A 73 -15.01 1.49 -4.87
CA GLU A 73 -15.67 2.50 -5.69
C GLU A 73 -16.55 3.40 -4.81
N LYS A 74 -16.47 4.70 -5.06
CA LYS A 74 -17.40 5.68 -4.52
C LYS A 74 -17.95 6.51 -5.66
N GLY A 75 -19.14 6.14 -6.14
CA GLY A 75 -19.64 6.64 -7.41
C GLY A 75 -18.78 6.14 -8.57
N ASP A 76 -18.32 7.04 -9.43
CA ASP A 76 -17.43 6.73 -10.56
C ASP A 76 -15.93 6.83 -10.21
N LEU A 77 -15.60 7.06 -8.94
CA LEU A 77 -14.22 7.25 -8.49
C LEU A 77 -13.67 5.99 -7.82
N GLU A 78 -12.46 5.61 -8.19
CA GLU A 78 -11.71 4.58 -7.49
C GLU A 78 -11.01 5.19 -6.27
N GLN A 79 -11.23 4.60 -5.11
CA GLN A 79 -10.63 5.05 -3.85
C GLN A 79 -9.87 3.92 -3.17
N GLY A 80 -8.77 4.28 -2.52
CA GLY A 80 -8.05 3.36 -1.67
C GLY A 80 -8.86 2.97 -0.45
N HIS A 81 -8.70 1.73 -0.02
CA HIS A 81 -9.26 1.21 1.22
C HIS A 81 -8.29 0.23 1.87
N LEU A 82 -8.25 0.23 3.19
CA LEU A 82 -7.48 -0.74 3.96
C LEU A 82 -8.44 -1.75 4.57
N LEU A 83 -8.36 -2.99 4.11
CA LEU A 83 -9.15 -4.10 4.65
C LEU A 83 -8.38 -4.81 5.76
N ARG A 84 -9.10 -5.41 6.71
CA ARG A 84 -8.53 -6.22 7.79
C ARG A 84 -9.21 -7.58 7.87
N ILE A 85 -8.42 -8.63 8.12
CA ILE A 85 -8.90 -9.93 8.61
C ILE A 85 -8.28 -10.14 9.99
N ASN A 86 -9.10 -10.33 10.99
CA ASN A 86 -8.61 -10.60 12.35
C ASN A 86 -7.96 -11.98 12.41
N ASN A 87 -6.94 -12.10 13.24
CA ASN A 87 -6.22 -13.36 13.43
C ASN A 87 -7.18 -14.51 13.77
N GLY A 88 -7.07 -15.60 13.03
CA GLY A 88 -7.95 -16.77 13.16
C GLY A 88 -9.27 -16.68 12.41
N GLU A 89 -9.60 -15.54 11.83
CA GLU A 89 -10.80 -15.35 10.99
C GLU A 89 -10.51 -15.59 9.51
N ILE A 90 -11.58 -15.78 8.75
CA ILE A 90 -11.49 -16.00 7.28
C ILE A 90 -12.01 -14.77 6.52
N ASP A 91 -13.01 -14.10 7.09
CA ASP A 91 -13.68 -12.98 6.45
C ASP A 91 -13.04 -11.65 6.84
N PHE A 92 -13.17 -10.69 5.93
CA PHE A 92 -12.84 -9.31 6.25
C PHE A 92 -13.76 -8.77 7.34
N ASP A 93 -13.17 -8.06 8.27
CA ASP A 93 -13.89 -7.35 9.31
C ASP A 93 -14.68 -6.18 8.71
N ALA A 94 -16.00 -6.36 8.61
CA ALA A 94 -16.90 -5.37 8.04
C ALA A 94 -17.05 -4.11 8.91
N THR A 95 -16.56 -4.15 10.15
CA THR A 95 -16.60 -3.00 11.08
C THR A 95 -15.33 -2.16 11.03
N TYR A 96 -14.31 -2.64 10.33
CA TYR A 96 -13.04 -1.93 10.20
C TYR A 96 -13.12 -0.86 9.11
N GLU A 97 -13.11 0.39 9.51
CA GLU A 97 -13.16 1.56 8.61
C GLU A 97 -11.77 2.05 8.16
N GLY A 98 -10.79 1.17 8.13
CA GLY A 98 -9.41 1.52 7.80
C GLY A 98 -9.28 2.37 6.53
N TYR A 99 -8.43 3.40 6.60
CA TYR A 99 -8.21 4.39 5.54
C TYR A 99 -9.47 5.24 5.20
N PRO A 100 -10.16 5.82 6.21
CA PRO A 100 -11.29 6.69 5.97
C PRO A 100 -10.85 7.95 5.21
N ASN A 101 -11.79 8.58 4.51
CA ASN A 101 -11.56 9.82 3.75
C ASN A 101 -10.39 9.70 2.75
N ALA A 102 -10.31 8.59 2.03
CA ALA A 102 -9.34 8.42 0.97
C ALA A 102 -9.46 9.56 -0.05
N ASP A 103 -8.31 10.16 -0.41
CA ASP A 103 -8.17 11.23 -1.40
C ASP A 103 -7.74 10.70 -2.76
N GLY A 104 -7.63 9.39 -2.90
CA GLY A 104 -7.26 8.65 -4.09
C GLY A 104 -6.93 7.20 -3.77
N LYS A 105 -6.10 6.58 -4.60
CA LYS A 105 -5.70 5.19 -4.45
C LYS A 105 -4.72 5.00 -3.30
N LEU A 106 -4.89 3.95 -2.51
CA LEU A 106 -3.87 3.39 -1.65
C LEU A 106 -3.09 2.34 -2.47
N LEU A 107 -1.79 2.48 -2.58
CA LEU A 107 -0.97 1.63 -3.45
C LEU A 107 -0.24 0.55 -2.66
N THR A 108 0.59 0.95 -1.70
CA THR A 108 1.37 0.02 -0.89
C THR A 108 1.22 0.29 0.59
N ILE A 109 1.43 -0.73 1.40
CA ILE A 109 1.41 -0.67 2.86
C ILE A 109 2.54 -1.52 3.42
N GLN A 110 3.17 -1.04 4.50
CA GLN A 110 4.19 -1.80 5.23
C GLN A 110 4.01 -1.61 6.72
N TYR A 111 4.06 -2.69 7.46
CA TYR A 111 3.96 -2.64 8.91
C TYR A 111 5.22 -2.03 9.53
N LEU A 112 5.04 -1.09 10.45
CA LEU A 112 6.12 -0.37 11.13
C LEU A 112 6.34 -0.82 12.58
N GLY A 113 5.45 -1.66 13.11
CA GLY A 113 5.35 -1.96 14.53
C GLY A 113 4.40 -1.02 15.26
N ASN A 114 4.02 -1.41 16.49
CA ASN A 114 3.20 -0.61 17.40
C ASN A 114 1.87 -0.13 16.79
N GLY A 115 1.21 -0.98 16.02
CA GLY A 115 -0.08 -0.68 15.40
C GLY A 115 -0.03 0.41 14.32
N LYS A 116 1.12 0.64 13.69
CA LYS A 116 1.30 1.64 12.64
C LYS A 116 1.75 1.02 11.33
N ALA A 117 1.34 1.63 10.22
CA ALA A 117 1.77 1.27 8.89
C ALA A 117 2.27 2.48 8.11
N LEU A 118 3.30 2.27 7.29
CA LEU A 118 3.69 3.19 6.22
C LEU A 118 2.81 2.91 5.02
N ALA A 119 2.19 3.94 4.49
CA ALA A 119 1.35 3.88 3.30
C ALA A 119 1.89 4.77 2.18
N TYR A 120 1.86 4.26 0.96
CA TYR A 120 2.07 5.04 -0.25
C TYR A 120 0.74 5.19 -0.98
N ALA A 121 0.30 6.40 -1.17
CA ALA A 121 -1.02 6.72 -1.67
C ALA A 121 -0.98 7.83 -2.72
N ARG A 122 -2.06 7.98 -3.47
CA ARG A 122 -2.25 9.06 -4.44
C ARG A 122 -3.28 10.05 -3.93
N ASN A 123 -3.03 11.33 -4.17
CA ASN A 123 -4.03 12.39 -4.05
C ASN A 123 -4.56 12.76 -5.43
N ASP A 124 -5.82 12.41 -5.70
CA ASP A 124 -6.43 12.64 -7.00
C ASP A 124 -6.60 14.12 -7.36
N ALA A 125 -6.66 14.99 -6.36
CA ALA A 125 -6.69 16.44 -6.58
C ALA A 125 -5.35 16.99 -7.12
N ALA A 126 -4.24 16.30 -6.85
CA ALA A 126 -2.93 16.65 -7.39
C ALA A 126 -2.69 16.06 -8.80
N GLY A 127 -3.53 15.11 -9.23
CA GLY A 127 -3.48 14.52 -10.56
C GLY A 127 -3.70 13.02 -10.57
N THR A 128 -4.32 12.54 -11.63
CA THR A 128 -4.62 11.10 -11.83
C THR A 128 -3.88 10.48 -13.01
N ALA A 129 -3.21 11.32 -13.82
CA ALA A 129 -2.42 10.81 -14.92
C ALA A 129 -1.23 9.99 -14.43
N ILE A 130 -0.77 9.11 -15.28
CA ILE A 130 0.24 8.11 -14.95
C ILE A 130 1.61 8.72 -14.59
N ASP A 131 1.90 9.89 -15.11
CA ASP A 131 3.10 10.69 -14.94
C ASP A 131 2.93 11.84 -13.93
N SER A 132 1.76 11.92 -13.27
CA SER A 132 1.51 12.98 -12.28
C SER A 132 2.37 12.82 -11.05
N TYR A 133 2.89 13.93 -10.55
CA TYR A 133 3.49 14.03 -9.22
C TYR A 133 2.36 14.23 -8.19
N SER A 134 1.72 13.14 -7.82
CA SER A 134 0.52 13.12 -6.99
C SER A 134 0.56 12.11 -5.84
N HIS A 135 1.65 11.37 -5.73
CA HIS A 135 1.80 10.32 -4.73
C HIS A 135 2.53 10.83 -3.49
N TYR A 136 2.20 10.26 -2.34
CA TYR A 136 2.80 10.66 -1.07
C TYR A 136 2.87 9.49 -0.08
N TYR A 137 3.76 9.64 0.90
CA TYR A 137 3.86 8.74 2.03
C TYR A 137 3.16 9.30 3.25
N SER A 138 2.50 8.42 3.98
CA SER A 138 1.84 8.71 5.25
C SER A 138 1.97 7.57 6.24
N ILE A 139 1.81 7.87 7.51
CA ILE A 139 1.65 6.89 8.57
C ILE A 139 0.16 6.71 8.81
N ILE A 140 -0.29 5.45 8.85
CA ILE A 140 -1.64 5.08 9.25
C ILE A 140 -1.57 4.49 10.66
N ASP A 141 -2.39 5.01 11.56
CA ASP A 141 -2.72 4.33 12.81
C ASP A 141 -3.75 3.23 12.52
N LEU A 142 -3.40 1.99 12.75
CA LEU A 142 -4.23 0.84 12.36
C LEU A 142 -5.47 0.67 13.24
N ALA A 143 -5.50 1.25 14.43
CA ALA A 143 -6.65 1.17 15.32
C ALA A 143 -7.73 2.19 14.93
N THR A 144 -7.31 3.40 14.54
CA THR A 144 -8.21 4.52 14.26
C THR A 144 -8.42 4.77 12.77
N GLY A 145 -7.51 4.28 11.93
CA GLY A 145 -7.45 4.61 10.51
C GLY A 145 -6.94 6.03 10.22
N GLU A 146 -6.53 6.76 11.26
CA GLU A 146 -6.01 8.13 11.09
C GLU A 146 -4.73 8.12 10.27
N ARG A 147 -4.62 9.10 9.39
CA ARG A 147 -3.53 9.27 8.43
C ARG A 147 -2.77 10.54 8.72
N THR A 148 -1.45 10.43 8.84
CA THR A 148 -0.55 11.59 8.97
C THR A 148 0.47 11.58 7.84
N ARG A 149 0.48 12.62 6.99
CA ARG A 149 1.52 12.78 5.96
C ARG A 149 2.88 12.94 6.61
N LEU A 150 3.89 12.33 5.99
CA LEU A 150 5.26 12.49 6.45
C LEU A 150 5.78 13.89 6.16
N SER A 151 6.55 14.40 7.11
CA SER A 151 7.12 15.76 7.08
C SER A 151 8.61 15.71 7.38
N TYR A 152 9.37 16.60 6.74
CA TYR A 152 10.77 16.83 7.00
C TYR A 152 10.99 18.32 7.26
N GLU A 153 11.73 18.67 8.32
CA GLU A 153 11.97 20.06 8.73
C GLU A 153 10.68 20.88 8.89
N GLY A 154 9.62 20.27 9.41
CA GLY A 154 8.33 20.92 9.67
C GLY A 154 7.48 21.20 8.44
N LYS A 155 7.85 20.67 7.28
CA LYS A 155 7.06 20.76 6.03
C LYS A 155 6.67 19.36 5.56
N GLU A 156 5.44 19.21 5.11
CA GLU A 156 5.03 17.97 4.44
C GLU A 156 5.96 17.68 3.25
N LEU A 157 6.35 16.42 3.10
CA LEU A 157 7.12 15.99 1.94
C LEU A 157 6.33 16.28 0.66
N ALA A 158 7.03 16.75 -0.36
CA ALA A 158 6.44 17.00 -1.66
C ALA A 158 5.83 15.72 -2.26
N TYR A 159 4.89 15.91 -3.16
CA TYR A 159 4.35 14.78 -3.91
C TYR A 159 5.43 14.13 -4.77
N SER A 160 5.43 12.81 -4.77
CA SER A 160 6.33 11.99 -5.56
C SER A 160 5.70 11.61 -6.88
N GLY A 161 6.50 11.58 -7.92
CA GLY A 161 6.17 10.91 -9.16
C GLY A 161 6.35 9.40 -9.05
N GLY A 162 5.81 8.68 -10.02
CA GLY A 162 5.93 7.23 -10.11
C GLY A 162 4.80 6.47 -9.44
N ARG A 163 4.32 5.52 -10.14
CA ARG A 163 2.94 5.03 -10.04
C ARG A 163 2.73 3.67 -9.41
N PHE A 164 3.74 2.83 -9.35
CA PHE A 164 3.46 1.41 -9.09
C PHE A 164 4.46 0.71 -8.21
N SER A 165 5.60 1.28 -7.92
CA SER A 165 6.69 0.53 -7.35
C SER A 165 6.75 0.67 -5.85
N GLN A 166 7.08 -0.43 -5.23
CA GLN A 166 7.55 -0.42 -3.86
C GLN A 166 8.78 0.44 -3.76
N ARG A 167 8.64 1.49 -2.98
CA ARG A 167 9.73 2.46 -2.81
C ARG A 167 10.22 2.51 -1.39
N SER A 168 9.83 1.52 -0.61
CA SER A 168 10.13 1.50 0.81
C SER A 168 10.55 0.12 1.28
N VAL A 169 11.33 0.08 2.35
CA VAL A 169 11.69 -1.12 3.10
C VAL A 169 11.77 -0.77 4.57
N VAL A 170 11.27 -1.65 5.42
CA VAL A 170 11.40 -1.52 6.88
C VAL A 170 12.52 -2.44 7.34
N PHE A 171 13.51 -1.87 8.00
CA PHE A 171 14.66 -2.59 8.52
C PHE A 171 15.22 -1.90 9.75
N ASN A 172 15.50 -2.66 10.81
CA ASN A 172 16.08 -2.17 12.07
C ASN A 172 15.35 -0.93 12.62
N GLU A 173 14.01 -1.05 12.75
CA GLU A 173 13.14 0.01 13.29
C GLU A 173 13.15 1.32 12.50
N LYS A 174 13.59 1.26 11.26
CA LYS A 174 13.59 2.37 10.32
C LYS A 174 12.87 1.98 9.03
N ALA A 175 12.12 2.91 8.47
CA ALA A 175 11.55 2.78 7.14
C ALA A 175 12.31 3.67 6.16
N TYR A 176 12.83 3.09 5.10
CA TYR A 176 13.54 3.77 4.03
C TYR A 176 12.61 3.88 2.83
N PHE A 177 12.40 5.06 2.33
CA PHE A 177 11.47 5.28 1.22
C PHE A 177 11.99 6.34 0.26
N GLY A 178 11.71 6.15 -1.02
CA GLY A 178 12.17 7.02 -2.08
C GLY A 178 11.11 8.05 -2.49
N VAL A 179 11.53 9.29 -2.65
CA VAL A 179 10.69 10.40 -3.12
C VAL A 179 11.35 11.03 -4.34
N ASN A 180 10.57 11.12 -5.44
CA ASN A 180 10.94 11.85 -6.64
C ASN A 180 10.01 13.03 -6.78
N THR A 181 10.53 14.22 -6.73
CA THR A 181 9.70 15.42 -6.87
C THR A 181 9.84 16.02 -8.28
N GLU A 182 8.85 16.79 -8.68
CA GLU A 182 8.91 17.51 -9.97
C GLU A 182 10.01 18.60 -9.96
N ALA A 183 10.30 19.15 -8.78
CA ALA A 183 11.24 20.25 -8.62
C ALA A 183 12.71 19.79 -8.52
N ASP A 184 12.94 18.55 -8.13
CA ASP A 184 14.29 18.03 -7.88
C ASP A 184 14.76 17.16 -9.03
N THR A 185 16.01 17.35 -9.44
CA THR A 185 16.66 16.48 -10.44
C THR A 185 17.12 15.16 -9.85
N ASN A 186 17.26 15.08 -8.52
CA ASN A 186 17.71 13.89 -7.80
C ASN A 186 16.55 13.27 -7.01
N ALA A 187 16.45 11.97 -7.07
CA ALA A 187 15.57 11.24 -6.19
C ALA A 187 16.17 11.14 -4.78
N ILE A 188 15.36 11.26 -3.75
CA ILE A 188 15.81 11.33 -2.37
C ILE A 188 15.28 10.13 -1.59
N ILE A 189 16.16 9.45 -0.86
CA ILE A 189 15.77 8.46 0.13
C ILE A 189 15.59 9.18 1.46
N TYR A 190 14.39 9.10 2.02
CA TYR A 190 14.10 9.50 3.39
C TYR A 190 14.08 8.30 4.31
N ILE A 191 14.34 8.55 5.59
CA ILE A 191 14.41 7.55 6.64
C ILE A 191 13.45 7.98 7.75
N TYR A 192 12.43 7.17 8.01
CA TYR A 192 11.52 7.35 9.13
C TYR A 192 11.93 6.42 10.27
N ASP A 193 12.20 6.98 11.44
CA ASP A 193 12.45 6.23 12.66
C ASP A 193 11.12 5.84 13.31
N THR A 194 10.86 4.53 13.41
CA THR A 194 9.56 4.03 13.88
C THR A 194 9.32 4.23 15.37
N LYS A 195 10.39 4.47 16.14
CA LYS A 195 10.31 4.73 17.59
C LYS A 195 10.03 6.19 17.89
N THR A 196 10.76 7.08 17.21
CA THR A 196 10.71 8.52 17.50
C THR A 196 9.72 9.26 16.63
N GLY A 197 9.34 8.70 15.48
CA GLY A 197 8.50 9.34 14.48
C GLY A 197 9.22 10.43 13.67
N VAL A 198 10.53 10.53 13.80
CA VAL A 198 11.35 11.54 13.10
C VAL A 198 11.67 11.08 11.68
N VAL A 199 11.59 12.01 10.73
CA VAL A 199 12.04 11.81 9.35
C VAL A 199 13.39 12.48 9.16
N GLU A 200 14.34 11.77 8.62
CA GLU A 200 15.66 12.24 8.24
C GLU A 200 15.83 12.16 6.72
N LYS A 201 16.59 13.10 6.16
CA LYS A 201 17.03 13.01 4.76
C LYS A 201 18.24 12.08 4.69
N GLY A 202 18.13 11.03 3.90
CA GLY A 202 19.19 10.08 3.61
C GLY A 202 19.94 10.40 2.32
N ALA A 203 20.20 9.37 1.51
CA ALA A 203 20.95 9.50 0.28
C ALA A 203 20.17 10.19 -0.85
N GLU A 204 20.88 10.96 -1.66
CA GLU A 204 20.41 11.45 -2.95
C GLU A 204 20.93 10.56 -4.07
N VAL A 205 20.07 10.19 -4.99
CA VAL A 205 20.42 9.43 -6.19
C VAL A 205 20.40 10.37 -7.37
N ALA A 206 21.58 10.66 -7.91
CA ALA A 206 21.75 11.59 -9.01
C ALA A 206 21.17 11.03 -10.32
N GLY A 207 20.43 11.85 -11.03
CA GLY A 207 19.82 11.55 -12.32
C GLY A 207 18.29 11.52 -12.28
N GLU A 208 17.68 11.55 -13.45
CA GLU A 208 16.22 11.50 -13.61
C GLU A 208 15.67 10.07 -13.45
N PHE A 209 15.91 9.44 -12.30
CA PHE A 209 15.48 8.07 -12.03
C PHE A 209 14.33 8.03 -11.04
N TYR A 210 13.48 7.02 -11.19
CA TYR A 210 12.48 6.66 -10.20
C TYR A 210 13.00 5.51 -9.33
N PHE A 211 12.66 5.54 -8.04
CA PHE A 211 12.88 4.38 -7.20
C PHE A 211 11.81 3.33 -7.51
N ASP A 212 12.23 2.22 -8.06
CA ASP A 212 11.35 1.07 -8.22
C ASP A 212 11.37 0.20 -6.97
N MET A 213 12.53 0.06 -6.36
CA MET A 213 12.71 -0.81 -5.21
C MET A 213 13.89 -0.34 -4.35
N ILE A 214 13.71 -0.43 -3.04
CA ILE A 214 14.78 -0.31 -2.05
C ILE A 214 14.95 -1.66 -1.38
N ARG A 215 16.20 -2.11 -1.24
CA ARG A 215 16.55 -3.31 -0.49
C ARG A 215 17.72 -3.00 0.44
N VAL A 216 17.68 -3.57 1.62
CA VAL A 216 18.79 -3.58 2.56
C VAL A 216 19.50 -4.94 2.45
N ILE A 217 20.80 -4.92 2.30
CA ILE A 217 21.62 -6.11 2.27
C ILE A 217 22.55 -6.03 3.48
N GLU A 218 22.45 -7.01 4.36
CA GLU A 218 23.40 -7.17 5.46
C GLU A 218 24.66 -7.80 4.89
N ASN A 219 25.81 -7.19 5.19
CA ASN A 219 27.10 -7.83 4.91
C ASN A 219 27.48 -8.68 6.12
N ASP A 220 27.64 -9.95 5.91
CA ASP A 220 28.17 -10.92 6.90
C ASP A 220 29.61 -10.57 7.33
#